data_fdcd69c4d6e857e04461d76f09891b68
#
_entry.id   fdcd69c4d6e857e04461d76f09891b68
#
_cell.length_a   1.000
_cell.length_b   1.000
_cell.length_c   1.000
_cell.angle_alpha   90.00
_cell.angle_beta   90.00
_cell.angle_gamma   90.00
#
_symmetry.space_group_name_H-M   'P 1'
#
loop_
_entity.id
_entity.type
_entity.pdbx_description
1 polymer ?
#
loop_
_entity_poly.entity_id
_entity_poly.type
_entity_poly.pdbx_seq_one_letter_code
_entity_poly.pdbx_strand_id
1 'polypeptide(L)'
;SWTNGRRGTVATVLPACDLSTRMPLAPARALLDAGAVLAIASNANPGTSFTTSMNFAVTTAVLQMRLSVAEAVRAATLGGAIALGMYRDGWVDPRGVAHPRVGAIEVGARADLQLLDAPSATHLAYRPGVPLTAAVWRAGQRLV
;
A
#
# COMPACT_ATOMS: atom_id res chain seq x y z
N SER A 1 10.04 11.42 -14.88
CA SER A 1 9.78 12.40 -13.82
C SER A 1 8.29 12.69 -13.76
N TRP A 2 7.65 12.28 -12.68
CA TRP A 2 6.22 12.41 -12.39
C TRP A 2 5.81 13.83 -11.97
N THR A 3 6.61 14.84 -12.27
CA THR A 3 6.50 16.21 -11.78
C THR A 3 5.71 17.16 -12.68
N ASN A 4 5.29 16.76 -13.86
CA ASN A 4 4.60 17.67 -14.78
C ASN A 4 3.10 17.39 -14.84
N GLY A 5 2.34 17.91 -13.86
CA GLY A 5 0.95 18.38 -14.00
C GLY A 5 -0.11 17.49 -14.65
N ARG A 6 0.24 16.36 -15.22
CA ARG A 6 -0.73 15.41 -15.76
C ARG A 6 -1.26 14.55 -14.63
N ARG A 7 -2.55 14.52 -14.45
CA ARG A 7 -3.24 13.59 -13.56
C ARG A 7 -2.99 12.17 -14.07
N GLY A 8 -1.87 11.56 -13.65
CA GLY A 8 -1.56 10.19 -13.99
C GLY A 8 -2.56 9.26 -13.30
N THR A 9 -3.15 8.33 -14.04
CA THR A 9 -3.95 7.26 -13.48
C THR A 9 -3.05 6.35 -12.65
N VAL A 10 -3.48 5.99 -11.44
CA VAL A 10 -2.82 4.98 -10.60
C VAL A 10 -3.48 3.63 -10.86
N ALA A 11 -2.68 2.62 -11.16
CA ALA A 11 -3.16 1.25 -11.31
C ALA A 11 -3.22 0.60 -9.92
N THR A 12 -4.42 0.40 -9.40
CA THR A 12 -4.61 -0.29 -8.11
C THR A 12 -4.84 -1.77 -8.35
N VAL A 13 -3.95 -2.61 -7.82
CA VAL A 13 -4.04 -4.07 -7.90
C VAL A 13 -4.60 -4.65 -6.59
N LEU A 14 -5.35 -5.74 -6.69
CA LEU A 14 -6.15 -6.32 -5.61
C LEU A 14 -5.79 -7.80 -5.39
N PRO A 15 -4.55 -8.13 -4.98
CA PRO A 15 -4.07 -9.51 -4.99
C PRO A 15 -4.92 -10.48 -4.16
N ALA A 16 -5.47 -10.04 -3.03
CA ALA A 16 -6.33 -10.87 -2.20
C ALA A 16 -7.68 -11.18 -2.88
N CYS A 17 -8.24 -10.22 -3.62
CA CYS A 17 -9.45 -10.40 -4.38
C CYS A 17 -9.25 -11.38 -5.55
N ASP A 18 -8.19 -11.18 -6.34
CA ASP A 18 -7.88 -12.03 -7.48
C ASP A 18 -7.73 -13.50 -7.04
N LEU A 19 -7.02 -13.75 -5.91
CA LEU A 19 -6.87 -15.10 -5.34
C LEU A 19 -8.21 -15.68 -4.88
N SER A 20 -8.99 -14.92 -4.12
CA SER A 20 -10.26 -15.38 -3.55
C SER A 20 -11.28 -15.74 -4.63
N THR A 21 -11.29 -15.00 -5.72
CA THR A 21 -12.22 -15.21 -6.85
C THR A 21 -11.64 -16.13 -7.93
N ARG A 22 -10.41 -16.62 -7.75
CA ARG A 22 -9.68 -17.43 -8.73
C ARG A 22 -9.55 -16.76 -10.10
N MET A 23 -9.54 -15.44 -10.12
CA MET A 23 -9.27 -14.68 -11.34
C MET A 23 -7.76 -14.63 -11.61
N PRO A 24 -7.35 -14.46 -12.87
CA PRO A 24 -5.96 -14.19 -13.18
C PRO A 24 -5.48 -12.96 -12.40
N LEU A 25 -4.30 -13.07 -11.78
CA LEU A 25 -3.69 -11.94 -11.09
C LEU A 25 -3.43 -10.78 -12.04
N ALA A 26 -3.68 -9.57 -11.59
CA ALA A 26 -3.40 -8.37 -12.37
C ALA A 26 -1.92 -8.32 -12.78
N PRO A 27 -1.58 -7.87 -14.00
CA PRO A 27 -0.21 -7.89 -14.54
C PRO A 27 0.65 -6.77 -13.93
N ALA A 28 0.84 -6.77 -12.60
CA ALA A 28 1.50 -5.71 -11.86
C ALA A 28 2.92 -5.41 -12.36
N ARG A 29 3.70 -6.46 -12.69
CA ARG A 29 5.05 -6.28 -13.23
C ARG A 29 5.02 -5.53 -14.56
N ALA A 30 4.16 -5.93 -15.49
CA ALA A 30 4.07 -5.27 -16.80
C ALA A 30 3.58 -3.82 -16.69
N LEU A 31 2.64 -3.55 -15.78
CA LEU A 31 2.16 -2.19 -15.52
C LEU A 31 3.29 -1.30 -14.98
N LEU A 32 4.08 -1.81 -14.04
CA LEU A 32 5.20 -1.07 -13.48
C LEU A 32 6.32 -0.83 -14.50
N ASP A 33 6.65 -1.84 -15.31
CA ASP A 33 7.64 -1.71 -16.38
C ASP A 33 7.19 -0.73 -17.48
N ALA A 34 5.89 -0.62 -17.72
CA ALA A 34 5.30 0.40 -18.57
C ALA A 34 5.28 1.81 -17.93
N GLY A 35 5.79 1.98 -16.73
CA GLY A 35 5.88 3.26 -16.02
C GLY A 35 4.61 3.68 -15.28
N ALA A 36 3.65 2.77 -15.06
CA ALA A 36 2.47 3.07 -14.25
C ALA A 36 2.84 3.23 -12.77
N VAL A 37 2.15 4.14 -12.08
CA VAL A 37 2.16 4.14 -10.61
C VAL A 37 1.25 3.03 -10.14
N LEU A 38 1.78 2.13 -9.30
CA LEU A 38 0.99 1.06 -8.69
C LEU A 38 0.53 1.46 -7.29
N ALA A 39 -0.68 1.03 -6.95
CA ALA A 39 -1.16 0.92 -5.58
C ALA A 39 -1.60 -0.53 -5.30
N ILE A 40 -1.51 -0.95 -4.06
CA ILE A 40 -2.04 -2.23 -3.58
C ILE A 40 -3.15 -1.94 -2.59
N ALA A 41 -4.28 -2.61 -2.72
CA ALA A 41 -5.38 -2.54 -1.77
C ALA A 41 -5.88 -3.94 -1.40
N SER A 42 -6.45 -4.06 -0.20
CA SER A 42 -7.04 -5.31 0.29
C SER A 42 -8.39 -5.59 -0.38
N ASN A 43 -9.10 -4.55 -0.85
CA ASN A 43 -10.48 -4.66 -1.32
C ASN A 43 -11.40 -5.35 -0.29
N ALA A 44 -11.24 -5.01 0.99
CA ALA A 44 -11.91 -5.68 2.10
C ALA A 44 -13.43 -5.59 1.99
N ASN A 45 -14.05 -6.68 1.53
CA ASN A 45 -15.50 -6.81 1.44
C ASN A 45 -15.92 -8.30 1.55
N PRO A 46 -17.14 -8.60 2.02
CA PRO A 46 -17.57 -9.98 2.21
C PRO A 46 -17.76 -10.78 0.92
N GLY A 47 -17.91 -10.11 -0.23
CA GLY A 47 -18.20 -10.78 -1.51
C GLY A 47 -16.99 -11.38 -2.20
N THR A 48 -15.82 -10.74 -2.10
CA THR A 48 -14.63 -11.13 -2.89
C THR A 48 -13.33 -11.20 -2.09
N SER A 49 -13.18 -10.42 -1.01
CA SER A 49 -11.93 -10.38 -0.24
C SER A 49 -12.19 -9.93 1.20
N PHE A 50 -12.61 -10.86 2.05
CA PHE A 50 -12.96 -10.54 3.44
C PHE A 50 -11.73 -10.50 4.35
N THR A 51 -10.78 -9.65 4.00
CA THR A 51 -9.57 -9.41 4.78
C THR A 51 -9.12 -7.95 4.68
N THR A 52 -8.61 -7.41 5.78
CA THR A 52 -7.92 -6.10 5.84
C THR A 52 -6.40 -6.25 5.90
N SER A 53 -5.88 -7.48 5.79
CA SER A 53 -4.46 -7.77 5.92
C SER A 53 -3.65 -7.24 4.74
N MET A 54 -3.07 -6.05 4.90
CA MET A 54 -2.12 -5.52 3.92
C MET A 54 -0.83 -6.34 3.87
N ASN A 55 -0.44 -7.03 4.96
CA ASN A 55 0.68 -7.97 4.93
C ASN A 55 0.43 -9.09 3.91
N PHE A 56 -0.77 -9.70 3.93
CA PHE A 56 -1.15 -10.72 2.95
C PHE A 56 -1.15 -10.18 1.52
N ALA A 57 -1.67 -8.97 1.30
CA ALA A 57 -1.68 -8.34 -0.02
C ALA A 57 -0.25 -8.07 -0.55
N VAL A 58 0.64 -7.52 0.29
CA VAL A 58 2.05 -7.29 -0.06
C VAL A 58 2.78 -8.60 -0.33
N THR A 59 2.61 -9.61 0.54
CA THR A 59 3.19 -10.95 0.35
C THR A 59 2.79 -11.54 -1.00
N THR A 60 1.50 -11.51 -1.32
CA THR A 60 0.98 -12.04 -2.59
C THR A 60 1.52 -11.27 -3.79
N ALA A 61 1.60 -9.95 -3.70
CA ALA A 61 2.17 -9.14 -4.77
C ALA A 61 3.64 -9.48 -5.06
N VAL A 62 4.42 -9.76 -4.02
CA VAL A 62 5.82 -10.20 -4.18
C VAL A 62 5.88 -11.62 -4.77
N LEU A 63 5.19 -12.58 -4.15
CA LEU A 63 5.35 -13.99 -4.48
C LEU A 63 4.66 -14.38 -5.80
N GLN A 64 3.59 -13.70 -6.18
CA GLN A 64 2.75 -14.09 -7.32
C GLN A 64 2.72 -13.05 -8.45
N MET A 65 2.91 -11.76 -8.17
CA MET A 65 2.82 -10.70 -9.18
C MET A 65 4.18 -10.16 -9.61
N ARG A 66 5.28 -10.82 -9.18
CA ARG A 66 6.68 -10.52 -9.55
C ARG A 66 7.14 -9.11 -9.16
N LEU A 67 6.61 -8.55 -8.09
CA LEU A 67 7.13 -7.32 -7.53
C LEU A 67 8.27 -7.64 -6.56
N SER A 68 9.28 -6.77 -6.51
CA SER A 68 10.23 -6.78 -5.39
C SER A 68 9.53 -6.34 -4.10
N VAL A 69 10.12 -6.66 -2.95
CA VAL A 69 9.58 -6.21 -1.66
C VAL A 69 9.49 -4.69 -1.60
N ALA A 70 10.50 -3.98 -2.08
CA ALA A 70 10.51 -2.51 -2.09
C ALA A 70 9.38 -1.94 -2.96
N GLU A 71 9.14 -2.51 -4.14
CA GLU A 71 8.04 -2.10 -5.02
C GLU A 71 6.67 -2.37 -4.40
N ALA A 72 6.48 -3.52 -3.78
CA ALA A 72 5.22 -3.89 -3.14
C ALA A 72 4.93 -3.01 -1.90
N VAL A 73 5.92 -2.76 -1.05
CA VAL A 73 5.80 -1.85 0.10
C VAL A 73 5.51 -0.43 -0.38
N ARG A 74 6.24 0.06 -1.40
CA ARG A 74 5.97 1.37 -1.99
C ARG A 74 4.54 1.47 -2.56
N ALA A 75 4.06 0.45 -3.24
CA ALA A 75 2.70 0.42 -3.79
C ALA A 75 1.64 0.40 -2.68
N ALA A 76 1.90 -0.31 -1.57
CA ALA A 76 0.99 -0.39 -0.42
C ALA A 76 0.98 0.88 0.46
N THR A 77 2.00 1.75 0.34
CA THR A 77 2.14 2.98 1.13
C THR A 77 1.99 4.22 0.25
N LEU A 78 3.06 4.64 -0.38
CA LEU A 78 3.08 5.83 -1.23
C LEU A 78 2.12 5.72 -2.42
N GLY A 79 2.07 4.56 -3.07
CA GLY A 79 1.14 4.31 -4.18
C GLY A 79 -0.31 4.49 -3.76
N GLY A 80 -0.69 3.94 -2.61
CA GLY A 80 -2.01 4.14 -2.02
C GLY A 80 -2.31 5.60 -1.72
N ALA A 81 -1.36 6.32 -1.14
CA ALA A 81 -1.51 7.75 -0.84
C ALA A 81 -1.67 8.60 -2.11
N ILE A 82 -0.96 8.27 -3.19
CA ILE A 82 -1.11 8.93 -4.49
C ILE A 82 -2.48 8.62 -5.10
N ALA A 83 -2.92 7.37 -5.06
CA ALA A 83 -4.23 6.95 -5.56
C ALA A 83 -5.39 7.69 -4.87
N LEU A 84 -5.24 7.96 -3.59
CA LEU A 84 -6.22 8.68 -2.78
C LEU A 84 -6.09 10.21 -2.83
N GLY A 85 -5.06 10.74 -3.52
CA GLY A 85 -4.79 12.18 -3.58
C GLY A 85 -4.25 12.77 -2.27
N MET A 86 -3.72 11.92 -1.37
CA MET A 86 -3.31 12.32 0.00
C MET A 86 -1.80 12.56 0.14
N TYR A 87 -1.02 12.44 -0.95
CA TYR A 87 0.44 12.51 -0.85
C TYR A 87 1.01 13.92 -1.03
N ARG A 88 0.60 14.68 -2.05
CA ARG A 88 1.29 15.93 -2.42
C ARG A 88 1.11 17.04 -1.38
N ASP A 89 -0.11 17.54 -1.23
CA ASP A 89 -0.43 18.74 -0.47
C ASP A 89 -1.18 18.42 0.84
N GLY A 90 -1.16 17.14 1.23
CA GLY A 90 -2.06 16.66 2.26
C GLY A 90 -3.48 16.46 1.72
N TRP A 91 -4.47 16.44 2.60
CA TRP A 91 -5.87 16.22 2.23
C TRP A 91 -6.83 16.86 3.23
N VAL A 92 -8.04 17.09 2.79
CA VAL A 92 -9.12 17.61 3.64
C VAL A 92 -10.14 16.48 3.82
N ASP A 93 -10.50 16.19 5.06
CA ASP A 93 -11.49 15.17 5.37
C ASP A 93 -12.93 15.67 5.09
N PRO A 94 -13.95 14.78 5.10
CA PRO A 94 -15.34 15.18 4.88
C PRO A 94 -15.89 16.19 5.89
N ARG A 95 -15.20 16.41 7.01
CA ARG A 95 -15.55 17.42 8.03
C ARG A 95 -14.87 18.76 7.78
N GLY A 96 -14.08 18.87 6.71
CA GLY A 96 -13.35 20.09 6.38
C GLY A 96 -12.01 20.27 7.12
N VAL A 97 -11.53 19.25 7.83
CA VAL A 97 -10.25 19.31 8.55
C VAL A 97 -9.10 18.97 7.61
N ALA A 98 -8.12 19.89 7.55
CA ALA A 98 -6.90 19.66 6.77
C ALA A 98 -5.94 18.72 7.51
N HIS A 99 -5.35 17.79 6.77
CA HIS A 99 -4.39 16.84 7.27
C HIS A 99 -3.08 16.89 6.48
N PRO A 100 -1.93 16.68 7.12
CA PRO A 100 -0.65 16.55 6.43
C PRO A 100 -0.66 15.37 5.45
N ARG A 101 0.26 15.41 4.46
CA ARG A 101 0.48 14.30 3.53
C ARG A 101 0.81 13.00 4.24
N VAL A 102 0.49 11.88 3.59
CA VAL A 102 0.75 10.52 4.08
C VAL A 102 1.46 9.68 3.01
N GLY A 103 1.90 8.47 3.37
CA GLY A 103 2.44 7.47 2.43
C GLY A 103 3.95 7.43 2.33
N ALA A 104 4.67 8.36 2.98
CA ALA A 104 6.13 8.37 3.06
C ALA A 104 6.58 8.84 4.45
N ILE A 105 7.77 8.40 4.86
CA ILE A 105 8.44 8.87 6.08
C ILE A 105 9.29 10.08 5.70
N GLU A 106 8.72 11.26 5.86
CA GLU A 106 9.33 12.53 5.46
C GLU A 106 8.97 13.63 6.47
N VAL A 107 9.84 14.64 6.58
CA VAL A 107 9.55 15.83 7.40
C VAL A 107 8.26 16.51 6.91
N GLY A 108 7.35 16.77 7.83
CA GLY A 108 6.04 17.37 7.54
C GLY A 108 4.96 16.38 7.07
N ALA A 109 5.28 15.08 6.95
CA ALA A 109 4.28 14.05 6.74
C ALA A 109 3.61 13.65 8.08
N ARG A 110 2.37 13.19 8.02
CA ARG A 110 1.68 12.64 9.19
C ARG A 110 2.37 11.35 9.62
N ALA A 111 2.64 11.24 10.91
CA ALA A 111 3.30 10.08 11.49
C ALA A 111 2.34 8.88 11.65
N ASP A 112 1.96 8.29 10.50
CA ASP A 112 1.26 7.00 10.42
C ASP A 112 2.31 5.93 10.14
N LEU A 113 2.70 5.20 11.16
CA LEU A 113 3.86 4.30 11.13
C LEU A 113 3.48 2.91 11.61
N GLN A 114 4.13 1.90 11.02
CA GLN A 114 4.10 0.52 11.49
C GLN A 114 5.53 0.08 11.78
N LEU A 115 5.76 -0.46 12.96
CA LEU A 115 6.99 -1.15 13.31
C LEU A 115 6.80 -2.64 13.12
N LEU A 116 7.74 -3.28 12.45
CA LEU A 116 7.75 -4.72 12.25
C LEU A 116 8.63 -5.41 13.29
N ASP A 117 8.17 -6.52 13.82
CA ASP A 117 8.99 -7.50 14.57
C ASP A 117 9.80 -8.35 13.58
N ALA A 118 10.70 -7.67 12.89
CA ALA A 118 11.55 -8.27 11.88
C ALA A 118 12.74 -7.34 11.56
N PRO A 119 13.91 -7.88 11.19
CA PRO A 119 15.10 -7.08 10.89
C PRO A 119 14.98 -6.26 9.60
N SER A 120 14.02 -6.59 8.72
CA SER A 120 13.79 -5.84 7.48
C SER A 120 12.40 -6.09 6.91
N ALA A 121 11.94 -5.21 6.00
CA ALA A 121 10.69 -5.38 5.27
C ALA A 121 10.65 -6.65 4.38
N THR A 122 11.80 -7.26 4.08
CA THR A 122 11.87 -8.52 3.33
C THR A 122 11.06 -9.63 4.00
N HIS A 123 10.94 -9.58 5.32
CA HIS A 123 10.20 -10.56 6.10
C HIS A 123 8.69 -10.55 5.82
N LEU A 124 8.14 -9.48 5.27
CA LEU A 124 6.75 -9.45 4.80
C LEU A 124 6.48 -10.51 3.73
N ALA A 125 7.46 -10.80 2.87
CA ALA A 125 7.35 -11.85 1.86
C ALA A 125 8.00 -13.17 2.29
N TYR A 126 9.09 -13.10 3.07
CA TYR A 126 9.83 -14.28 3.53
C TYR A 126 9.07 -15.11 4.58
N ARG A 127 8.21 -14.47 5.38
CA ARG A 127 7.37 -15.13 6.40
C ARG A 127 5.88 -14.92 6.09
N PRO A 128 5.36 -15.52 5.01
CA PRO A 128 3.97 -15.32 4.58
C PRO A 128 2.98 -15.74 5.69
N GLY A 129 1.98 -14.91 5.94
CA GLY A 129 0.94 -15.19 6.92
C GLY A 129 1.33 -15.01 8.39
N VAL A 130 2.59 -14.73 8.70
CA VAL A 130 3.03 -14.49 10.09
C VAL A 130 2.72 -13.04 10.46
N PRO A 131 2.03 -12.78 11.58
CA PRO A 131 1.86 -11.43 12.10
C PRO A 131 3.22 -10.82 12.47
N LEU A 132 3.59 -9.72 11.83
CA LEU A 132 4.88 -9.06 12.04
C LEU A 132 4.73 -7.66 12.65
N THR A 133 3.53 -7.24 13.01
CA THR A 133 3.30 -5.90 13.57
C THR A 133 3.70 -5.87 15.03
N ALA A 134 4.74 -5.12 15.38
CA ALA A 134 5.17 -4.89 16.75
C ALA A 134 4.52 -3.64 17.36
N ALA A 135 4.29 -2.60 16.55
CA ALA A 135 3.61 -1.39 16.99
C ALA A 135 3.02 -0.61 15.80
N VAL A 136 1.99 0.18 16.08
CA VAL A 136 1.34 1.07 15.10
C VAL A 136 1.16 2.45 15.72
N TRP A 137 1.46 3.47 14.95
CA TRP A 137 1.14 4.87 15.28
C TRP A 137 0.22 5.46 14.23
N ARG A 138 -0.72 6.28 14.70
CA ARG A 138 -1.58 7.12 13.87
C ARG A 138 -1.44 8.56 14.30
N ALA A 139 -1.05 9.41 13.39
CA ALA A 139 -0.78 10.83 13.66
C ALA A 139 0.18 11.03 14.86
N GLY A 140 1.18 10.17 14.99
CA GLY A 140 2.16 10.18 16.09
C GLY A 140 1.69 9.54 17.41
N GLN A 141 0.43 9.16 17.51
CA GLN A 141 -0.11 8.49 18.70
C GLN A 141 0.00 6.96 18.52
N ARG A 142 0.64 6.29 19.46
CA ARG A 142 0.74 4.82 19.49
C ARG A 142 -0.64 4.21 19.77
N LEU A 143 -1.03 3.22 18.95
CA LEU A 143 -2.30 2.50 19.08
C LEU A 143 -2.11 1.10 19.68
N VAL A 144 -1.03 0.43 19.32
CA VAL A 144 -0.62 -0.88 19.82
C VAL A 144 0.91 -0.94 19.98
#